data_865560941f294798f588fa248e7902fb
#
_entry.id   865560941f294798f588fa248e7902fb
#
_cell.length_a   1.000
_cell.length_b   1.000
_cell.length_c   1.000
_cell.angle_alpha   90.00
_cell.angle_beta   90.00
_cell.angle_gamma   90.00
#
_symmetry.space_group_name_H-M   'P 1'
#
loop_
_entity.id
_entity.type
_entity.pdbx_description
1 polymer ?
#
loop_
_entity_poly.entity_id
_entity_poly.type
_entity_poly.pdbx_seq_one_letter_code
_entity_poly.pdbx_strand_id
1 'polypeptide(L)'
;MRLGWMAALGALSGVRGRQFVATLEPTVPVYSHFVVFGDSLVDNGNGTYPLSKQQWPSDPAYDRGRFTDGPVWPEYLADWLHVSAVDDWSHGGATTNNSVAQGYSGFDLALAVPDVPEQVTRYLAPVGDRADADALYIVTGGSNDAFFGLGHVPLAQLSAGVGESLYASASRLVRCGARHLLIPTLPASSATPAVTQFHQSLHALASAFVWLANDAIRAAAAALQAQGAAVTLVDVYRVAQAMHEHAEAYGFTNTRDACLTGTQKPEVDAGIPRRLCDNPSAYLYWDLYHPTTRAHTF
;
A
#
# COMPACT_ATOMS: atom_id res chain seq x y z
N MET A 1 15.76 -1.20 -19.77
CA MET A 1 15.54 -0.26 -20.90
C MET A 1 15.44 1.14 -20.32
N ARG A 2 16.35 2.04 -20.72
CA ARG A 2 16.37 3.43 -20.21
C ARG A 2 15.35 4.24 -21.00
N LEU A 3 14.32 4.76 -20.36
CA LEU A 3 13.40 5.74 -20.96
C LEU A 3 14.02 7.14 -20.86
N GLY A 4 14.46 7.67 -22.01
CA GLY A 4 14.94 9.03 -22.12
C GLY A 4 13.78 10.01 -22.30
N TRP A 5 13.75 11.06 -21.51
CA TRP A 5 12.88 12.22 -21.71
C TRP A 5 13.57 13.20 -22.67
N MET A 6 12.97 13.44 -23.84
CA MET A 6 13.41 14.50 -24.76
C MET A 6 12.79 15.84 -24.34
N ALA A 7 13.64 16.78 -23.98
CA ALA A 7 13.27 18.18 -23.88
C ALA A 7 13.50 18.90 -25.21
N ALA A 8 12.48 19.60 -25.70
CA ALA A 8 12.56 20.41 -26.92
C ALA A 8 13.35 21.71 -26.66
N LEU A 9 14.43 21.92 -27.40
CA LEU A 9 15.20 23.16 -27.42
C LEU A 9 14.70 24.06 -28.57
N GLY A 10 14.14 25.23 -28.18
CA GLY A 10 13.96 26.35 -29.11
C GLY A 10 15.22 27.20 -29.19
N ALA A 11 15.76 27.39 -30.37
CA ALA A 11 16.93 28.19 -30.62
C ALA A 11 16.57 29.70 -30.66
N LEU A 12 17.26 30.51 -29.85
CA LEU A 12 17.43 31.96 -30.08
C LEU A 12 18.93 32.28 -30.06
N SER A 13 19.37 32.91 -31.12
CA SER A 13 20.72 33.30 -31.39
C SER A 13 21.14 34.57 -30.66
N GLY A 14 22.35 34.55 -30.11
CA GLY A 14 23.22 35.73 -29.96
C GLY A 14 23.19 36.41 -28.60
N VAL A 15 24.14 36.07 -27.71
CA VAL A 15 25.09 36.96 -27.03
C VAL A 15 25.98 36.03 -26.16
N ARG A 16 27.30 36.19 -26.26
CA ARG A 16 28.29 35.43 -25.50
C ARG A 16 28.25 35.85 -24.02
N GLY A 17 27.52 35.10 -23.20
CA GLY A 17 27.63 35.04 -21.78
C GLY A 17 27.70 33.57 -21.38
N ARG A 18 28.79 33.12 -20.72
CA ARG A 18 28.83 31.80 -20.12
C ARG A 18 27.77 31.74 -19.02
N GLN A 19 26.56 31.29 -19.38
CA GLN A 19 25.60 30.85 -18.37
C GLN A 19 26.06 29.47 -17.89
N PHE A 20 26.51 29.41 -16.66
CA PHE A 20 26.52 28.18 -15.88
C PHE A 20 25.06 27.79 -15.67
N VAL A 21 24.53 26.97 -16.54
CA VAL A 21 23.30 26.21 -16.22
C VAL A 21 23.78 25.12 -15.25
N ALA A 22 23.67 25.41 -13.96
CA ALA A 22 23.70 24.34 -12.97
C ALA A 22 22.48 23.47 -13.25
N THR A 23 22.65 22.37 -13.94
CA THR A 23 21.69 21.28 -13.95
C THR A 23 21.67 20.74 -12.53
N LEU A 24 20.72 21.21 -11.72
CA LEU A 24 20.36 20.54 -10.47
C LEU A 24 19.79 19.18 -10.91
N GLU A 25 20.64 18.18 -10.95
CA GLU A 25 20.15 16.81 -10.89
C GLU A 25 19.28 16.71 -9.66
N PRO A 26 18.02 16.25 -9.77
CA PRO A 26 17.21 16.05 -8.59
C PRO A 26 17.95 15.05 -7.69
N THR A 27 18.52 15.55 -6.61
CA THR A 27 19.14 14.68 -5.60
C THR A 27 18.01 13.89 -4.96
N VAL A 28 17.97 12.58 -5.23
CA VAL A 28 17.08 11.68 -4.50
C VAL A 28 17.44 11.79 -3.02
N PRO A 29 16.48 12.09 -2.14
CA PRO A 29 16.77 12.16 -0.71
C PRO A 29 17.41 10.86 -0.22
N VAL A 30 18.43 10.95 0.60
CA VAL A 30 19.05 9.79 1.26
C VAL A 30 18.31 9.60 2.58
N TYR A 31 17.62 8.49 2.73
CA TYR A 31 16.90 8.14 3.95
C TYR A 31 17.75 7.22 4.82
N SER A 32 17.70 7.41 6.15
CA SER A 32 18.37 6.53 7.12
C SER A 32 17.75 5.12 7.11
N HIS A 33 16.45 5.04 7.10
CA HIS A 33 15.64 3.81 7.02
C HIS A 33 14.20 4.15 6.63
N PHE A 34 13.39 3.10 6.37
CA PHE A 34 11.96 3.24 6.20
C PHE A 34 11.24 2.81 7.47
N VAL A 35 10.15 3.50 7.79
CA VAL A 35 9.18 3.10 8.82
C VAL A 35 7.83 2.94 8.13
N VAL A 36 7.22 1.77 8.24
CA VAL A 36 6.04 1.40 7.46
C VAL A 36 4.86 1.11 8.37
N PHE A 37 3.71 1.74 8.08
CA PHE A 37 2.43 1.52 8.73
C PHE A 37 1.37 1.22 7.69
N GLY A 38 0.55 0.20 7.93
CA GLY A 38 -0.49 -0.16 7.00
C GLY A 38 -1.05 -1.55 7.20
N ASP A 39 -1.43 -2.16 6.09
CA ASP A 39 -2.10 -3.44 6.03
C ASP A 39 -1.26 -4.51 5.30
N SER A 40 -1.92 -5.58 4.82
CA SER A 40 -1.29 -6.70 4.12
C SER A 40 -0.51 -6.33 2.85
N LEU A 41 -0.79 -5.18 2.24
CA LEU A 41 -0.09 -4.73 1.04
C LEU A 41 1.34 -4.25 1.33
N VAL A 42 1.68 -4.07 2.59
CA VAL A 42 3.00 -3.60 3.05
C VAL A 42 3.58 -4.44 4.19
N ASP A 43 2.81 -5.37 4.81
CA ASP A 43 3.27 -6.29 5.86
C ASP A 43 4.36 -7.24 5.30
N ASN A 44 5.59 -7.01 5.69
CA ASN A 44 6.76 -7.80 5.24
C ASN A 44 6.95 -9.11 6.03
N GLY A 45 5.91 -9.52 6.77
CA GLY A 45 5.90 -10.69 7.63
C GLY A 45 6.29 -10.42 9.08
N ASN A 46 6.54 -9.15 9.44
CA ASN A 46 6.87 -8.76 10.81
C ASN A 46 5.64 -8.41 11.66
N GLY A 47 4.48 -8.21 11.04
CA GLY A 47 3.24 -7.83 11.71
C GLY A 47 2.35 -9.01 12.09
N THR A 48 1.50 -9.42 11.18
CA THR A 48 0.48 -10.45 11.44
C THR A 48 1.06 -11.83 11.69
N TYR A 49 2.14 -12.20 11.01
CA TYR A 49 2.72 -13.53 11.16
C TYR A 49 3.18 -13.82 12.59
N PRO A 50 4.02 -12.99 13.25
CA PRO A 50 4.34 -13.19 14.67
C PRO A 50 3.12 -13.01 15.59
N LEU A 51 2.21 -12.07 15.30
CA LEU A 51 0.99 -11.86 16.09
C LEU A 51 0.10 -13.12 16.11
N SER A 52 0.03 -13.84 15.00
CA SER A 52 -0.66 -15.13 14.85
C SER A 52 0.13 -16.33 15.38
N LYS A 53 1.28 -16.12 16.03
CA LYS A 53 2.23 -17.16 16.45
C LYS A 53 2.72 -18.00 15.24
N GLN A 54 2.98 -17.33 14.13
CA GLN A 54 3.45 -17.93 12.86
C GLN A 54 2.44 -18.89 12.20
N GLN A 55 1.15 -18.67 12.46
CA GLN A 55 0.07 -19.52 11.90
C GLN A 55 -0.68 -18.86 10.74
N TRP A 56 -0.47 -17.55 10.48
CA TRP A 56 -1.17 -16.85 9.42
C TRP A 56 -0.31 -15.78 8.72
N PRO A 57 -0.26 -15.78 7.37
CA PRO A 57 -0.92 -16.73 6.45
C PRO A 57 -0.34 -18.14 6.60
N SER A 58 -1.19 -19.18 6.48
CA SER A 58 -0.85 -20.56 6.83
C SER A 58 -0.31 -21.39 5.67
N ASP A 59 -0.65 -21.07 4.43
CA ASP A 59 -0.18 -21.82 3.27
C ASP A 59 1.31 -21.56 3.02
N PRO A 60 2.14 -22.62 2.85
CA PRO A 60 3.58 -22.48 2.65
C PRO A 60 3.99 -21.76 1.35
N ALA A 61 3.03 -21.49 0.45
CA ALA A 61 3.29 -20.72 -0.75
C ALA A 61 3.37 -19.20 -0.50
N TYR A 62 2.92 -18.71 0.66
CA TYR A 62 3.19 -17.34 1.10
C TYR A 62 4.64 -17.19 1.56
N ASP A 63 5.33 -16.12 1.14
CA ASP A 63 6.73 -15.90 1.50
C ASP A 63 6.86 -15.36 2.93
N ARG A 64 7.34 -16.20 3.84
CA ARG A 64 7.78 -15.81 5.19
C ARG A 64 6.80 -14.90 5.97
N GLY A 65 5.51 -15.19 5.88
CA GLY A 65 4.46 -14.46 6.59
C GLY A 65 3.91 -13.24 5.87
N ARG A 66 4.41 -12.92 4.66
CA ARG A 66 3.83 -11.92 3.77
C ARG A 66 2.53 -12.44 3.18
N PHE A 67 1.67 -11.55 2.74
CA PHE A 67 0.43 -11.91 2.04
C PHE A 67 0.63 -12.04 0.51
N THR A 68 1.81 -12.41 0.10
CA THR A 68 2.24 -12.58 -1.30
C THR A 68 3.36 -13.60 -1.41
N ASP A 69 3.81 -13.91 -2.61
CA ASP A 69 4.85 -14.91 -2.93
C ASP A 69 6.29 -14.39 -2.85
N GLY A 70 6.51 -13.20 -2.29
CA GLY A 70 7.84 -12.60 -2.15
C GLY A 70 7.79 -11.24 -1.45
N PRO A 71 8.81 -10.37 -1.62
CA PRO A 71 8.84 -9.05 -1.00
C PRO A 71 7.65 -8.18 -1.39
N VAL A 72 7.24 -7.30 -0.47
CA VAL A 72 6.23 -6.26 -0.70
C VAL A 72 6.89 -4.97 -1.22
N TRP A 73 6.11 -4.07 -1.84
CA TRP A 73 6.64 -2.90 -2.54
C TRP A 73 7.55 -1.96 -1.71
N PRO A 74 7.37 -1.77 -0.37
CA PRO A 74 8.31 -0.97 0.40
C PRO A 74 9.73 -1.55 0.44
N GLU A 75 9.84 -2.89 0.38
CA GLU A 75 11.14 -3.57 0.35
C GLU A 75 11.84 -3.34 -1.00
N TYR A 76 11.11 -3.41 -2.11
CA TYR A 76 11.65 -3.08 -3.44
C TYR A 76 12.05 -1.61 -3.56
N LEU A 77 11.24 -0.70 -2.99
CA LEU A 77 11.56 0.72 -2.97
C LEU A 77 12.82 0.98 -2.13
N ALA A 78 12.99 0.31 -0.98
CA ALA A 78 14.17 0.41 -0.15
C ALA A 78 15.44 -0.06 -0.88
N ASP A 79 15.35 -1.20 -1.57
CA ASP A 79 16.46 -1.71 -2.39
C ASP A 79 16.82 -0.73 -3.51
N TRP A 80 15.82 -0.20 -4.23
CA TRP A 80 16.02 0.77 -5.31
C TRP A 80 16.65 2.09 -4.84
N LEU A 81 16.29 2.56 -3.62
CA LEU A 81 16.84 3.77 -2.99
C LEU A 81 18.12 3.49 -2.19
N HIS A 82 18.60 2.25 -2.16
CA HIS A 82 19.76 1.80 -1.37
C HIS A 82 19.60 2.05 0.13
N VAL A 83 18.39 1.90 0.64
CA VAL A 83 18.06 1.97 2.07
C VAL A 83 18.12 0.57 2.66
N SER A 84 18.99 0.37 3.65
CA SER A 84 19.33 -0.97 4.15
C SER A 84 18.36 -1.52 5.21
N ALA A 85 17.45 -0.70 5.75
CA ALA A 85 16.57 -1.10 6.83
C ALA A 85 15.10 -0.65 6.57
N VAL A 86 14.19 -1.58 6.76
CA VAL A 86 12.74 -1.36 6.76
C VAL A 86 12.20 -1.79 8.12
N ASP A 87 11.76 -0.82 8.92
CA ASP A 87 11.10 -1.03 10.22
C ASP A 87 9.58 -1.07 9.96
N ASP A 88 9.03 -2.27 9.90
CA ASP A 88 7.65 -2.50 9.47
C ASP A 88 6.75 -2.81 10.66
N TRP A 89 5.77 -1.94 10.87
CA TRP A 89 4.73 -2.01 11.91
C TRP A 89 3.35 -2.38 11.35
N SER A 90 3.26 -2.61 10.04
CA SER A 90 2.01 -2.94 9.37
C SER A 90 1.47 -4.32 9.78
N HIS A 91 0.16 -4.52 9.62
CA HIS A 91 -0.48 -5.79 9.94
C HIS A 91 -1.52 -6.13 8.88
N GLY A 92 -1.42 -7.32 8.29
CA GLY A 92 -2.45 -7.83 7.41
C GLY A 92 -3.83 -7.85 8.08
N GLY A 93 -4.83 -7.27 7.41
CA GLY A 93 -6.17 -7.10 7.95
C GLY A 93 -6.41 -5.78 8.69
N ALA A 94 -5.37 -4.94 8.87
CA ALA A 94 -5.52 -3.66 9.55
C ALA A 94 -6.42 -2.69 8.78
N THR A 95 -7.30 -2.01 9.50
CA THR A 95 -8.07 -0.86 9.02
C THR A 95 -7.37 0.45 9.39
N THR A 96 -7.86 1.55 8.88
CA THR A 96 -7.37 2.88 9.26
C THR A 96 -7.94 3.34 10.59
N ASN A 97 -9.05 2.76 11.07
CA ASN A 97 -9.65 3.09 12.38
C ASN A 97 -10.55 1.98 12.90
N ASN A 98 -10.07 1.24 13.89
CA ASN A 98 -10.80 0.15 14.55
C ASN A 98 -12.09 0.60 15.26
N SER A 99 -12.24 1.90 15.58
CA SER A 99 -13.48 2.43 16.15
C SER A 99 -14.60 2.58 15.10
N VAL A 100 -14.26 2.62 13.82
CA VAL A 100 -15.22 2.71 12.70
C VAL A 100 -15.47 1.34 12.10
N ALA A 101 -14.40 0.61 11.79
CA ALA A 101 -14.44 -0.75 11.26
C ALA A 101 -13.28 -1.54 11.88
N GLN A 102 -13.59 -2.48 12.76
CA GLN A 102 -12.56 -3.30 13.42
C GLN A 102 -11.86 -4.20 12.40
N GLY A 103 -10.53 -4.11 12.36
CA GLY A 103 -9.68 -4.95 11.52
C GLY A 103 -9.44 -6.33 12.13
N TYR A 104 -9.50 -7.35 11.29
CA TYR A 104 -9.26 -8.74 11.67
C TYR A 104 -8.37 -9.45 10.65
N SER A 105 -7.67 -10.48 11.13
CA SER A 105 -6.86 -11.39 10.34
C SER A 105 -6.97 -12.82 10.89
N GLY A 106 -6.16 -13.73 10.36
CA GLY A 106 -6.17 -15.11 10.85
C GLY A 106 -7.28 -15.96 10.23
N PHE A 107 -7.24 -17.24 10.57
CA PHE A 107 -8.29 -18.18 10.17
C PHE A 107 -9.63 -17.74 10.77
N ASP A 108 -10.68 -17.72 9.94
CA ASP A 108 -12.03 -17.25 10.31
C ASP A 108 -12.08 -15.83 10.91
N LEU A 109 -11.10 -14.96 10.56
CA LEU A 109 -11.02 -13.60 11.10
C LEU A 109 -10.97 -13.56 12.65
N ALA A 110 -10.37 -14.56 13.27
CA ALA A 110 -10.36 -14.70 14.74
C ALA A 110 -9.32 -13.82 15.42
N LEU A 111 -8.41 -13.18 14.66
CA LEU A 111 -7.32 -12.37 15.18
C LEU A 111 -7.60 -10.88 14.97
N ALA A 112 -7.97 -10.15 16.03
CA ALA A 112 -8.04 -8.70 15.98
C ALA A 112 -6.63 -8.11 15.80
N VAL A 113 -6.48 -7.15 14.88
CA VAL A 113 -5.19 -6.52 14.55
C VAL A 113 -5.21 -5.03 14.89
N PRO A 114 -4.03 -4.44 15.18
CA PRO A 114 -3.93 -3.00 15.42
C PRO A 114 -4.24 -2.22 14.14
N ASP A 115 -5.01 -1.14 14.28
CA ASP A 115 -5.20 -0.16 13.21
C ASP A 115 -3.96 0.73 13.01
N VAL A 116 -3.96 1.53 11.94
CA VAL A 116 -2.83 2.41 11.61
C VAL A 116 -2.47 3.38 12.75
N PRO A 117 -3.43 4.06 13.45
CA PRO A 117 -3.13 4.88 14.62
C PRO A 117 -2.48 4.12 15.77
N GLU A 118 -2.90 2.88 16.02
CA GLU A 118 -2.29 2.05 17.06
C GLU A 118 -0.88 1.59 16.67
N GLN A 119 -0.63 1.24 15.41
CA GLN A 119 0.72 0.95 14.90
C GLN A 119 1.66 2.13 15.12
N VAL A 120 1.24 3.35 14.76
CA VAL A 120 2.01 4.59 15.02
C VAL A 120 2.25 4.79 16.52
N THR A 121 1.27 4.48 17.36
CA THR A 121 1.41 4.57 18.82
C THR A 121 2.45 3.61 19.35
N ARG A 122 2.43 2.37 18.88
CA ARG A 122 3.38 1.31 19.26
C ARG A 122 4.81 1.64 18.79
N TYR A 123 4.96 2.24 17.61
CA TYR A 123 6.25 2.71 17.10
C TYR A 123 6.82 3.85 17.96
N LEU A 124 6.01 4.85 18.28
CA LEU A 124 6.48 6.04 18.98
C LEU A 124 6.80 5.79 20.46
N ALA A 125 6.10 4.85 21.12
CA ALA A 125 6.26 4.59 22.55
C ALA A 125 7.72 4.27 22.96
N PRO A 126 8.44 3.32 22.35
CA PRO A 126 9.81 2.99 22.75
C PRO A 126 10.84 4.09 22.40
N VAL A 127 10.52 4.98 21.46
CA VAL A 127 11.41 6.09 21.07
C VAL A 127 11.07 7.41 21.79
N GLY A 128 10.18 7.38 22.77
CA GLY A 128 9.81 8.53 23.60
C GLY A 128 9.16 9.66 22.81
N ASP A 129 8.26 9.32 21.89
CA ASP A 129 7.57 10.24 20.96
C ASP A 129 8.55 11.09 20.11
N ARG A 130 9.70 10.52 19.74
CA ARG A 130 10.70 11.16 18.87
C ARG A 130 10.91 10.34 17.61
N ALA A 131 10.29 10.79 16.54
CA ALA A 131 10.47 10.22 15.21
C ALA A 131 11.83 10.64 14.61
N ASP A 132 12.50 9.74 13.89
CA ASP A 132 13.72 10.06 13.18
C ASP A 132 13.41 11.00 12.00
N ALA A 133 14.09 12.16 11.97
CA ALA A 133 13.89 13.17 10.94
C ALA A 133 14.42 12.77 9.56
N ASP A 134 15.34 11.81 9.50
CA ASP A 134 15.98 11.35 8.26
C ASP A 134 15.36 10.05 7.73
N ALA A 135 14.36 9.49 8.43
CA ALA A 135 13.59 8.33 7.96
C ALA A 135 12.49 8.72 6.95
N LEU A 136 12.13 7.79 6.06
CA LEU A 136 10.92 7.87 5.24
C LEU A 136 9.79 7.10 5.93
N TYR A 137 8.70 7.80 6.23
CA TYR A 137 7.50 7.22 6.86
C TYR A 137 6.45 6.90 5.80
N ILE A 138 6.16 5.63 5.61
CA ILE A 138 5.13 5.13 4.70
C ILE A 138 3.87 4.92 5.53
N VAL A 139 2.80 5.65 5.23
CA VAL A 139 1.51 5.58 5.95
C VAL A 139 0.41 5.26 4.96
N THR A 140 -0.14 4.05 5.05
CA THR A 140 -1.14 3.54 4.11
C THR A 140 -2.23 2.75 4.83
N GLY A 141 -3.34 2.46 4.13
CA GLY A 141 -4.48 1.67 4.61
C GLY A 141 -5.78 2.13 3.98
N GLY A 142 -6.82 1.34 4.19
CA GLY A 142 -8.18 1.64 3.72
C GLY A 142 -8.84 0.50 2.94
N SER A 143 -8.09 -0.45 2.38
CA SER A 143 -8.68 -1.61 1.70
C SER A 143 -9.51 -2.48 2.65
N ASN A 144 -9.04 -2.65 3.87
CA ASN A 144 -9.75 -3.40 4.91
C ASN A 144 -10.93 -2.61 5.51
N ASP A 145 -10.90 -1.27 5.46
CA ASP A 145 -12.07 -0.45 5.82
C ASP A 145 -13.25 -0.78 4.91
N ALA A 146 -13.00 -0.93 3.59
CA ALA A 146 -14.01 -1.41 2.66
C ALA A 146 -14.47 -2.83 3.01
N PHE A 147 -13.55 -3.73 3.29
CA PHE A 147 -13.85 -5.14 3.54
C PHE A 147 -14.70 -5.34 4.79
N PHE A 148 -14.40 -4.64 5.89
CA PHE A 148 -15.10 -4.78 7.17
C PHE A 148 -16.24 -3.76 7.37
N GLY A 149 -16.21 -2.64 6.64
CA GLY A 149 -17.15 -1.54 6.86
C GLY A 149 -18.28 -1.42 5.85
N LEU A 150 -18.07 -1.84 4.58
CA LEU A 150 -19.13 -1.72 3.56
C LEU A 150 -20.38 -2.54 3.94
N GLY A 151 -21.53 -1.90 3.82
CA GLY A 151 -22.81 -2.48 4.25
C GLY A 151 -23.12 -2.29 5.74
N HIS A 152 -22.16 -1.90 6.58
CA HIS A 152 -22.34 -1.67 8.02
C HIS A 152 -22.18 -0.20 8.40
N VAL A 153 -21.29 0.53 7.70
CA VAL A 153 -21.02 1.96 7.90
C VAL A 153 -21.48 2.73 6.66
N PRO A 154 -22.10 3.93 6.79
CA PRO A 154 -22.45 4.74 5.63
C PRO A 154 -21.22 5.04 4.77
N LEU A 155 -21.34 4.86 3.44
CA LEU A 155 -20.23 4.99 2.48
C LEU A 155 -19.44 6.28 2.64
N ALA A 156 -20.13 7.41 2.76
CA ALA A 156 -19.48 8.73 2.91
C ALA A 156 -18.67 8.84 4.22
N GLN A 157 -19.17 8.27 5.33
CA GLN A 157 -18.46 8.25 6.61
C GLN A 157 -17.25 7.34 6.53
N LEU A 158 -17.41 6.15 5.95
CA LEU A 158 -16.34 5.16 5.85
C LEU A 158 -15.18 5.70 4.99
N SER A 159 -15.49 6.26 3.82
CA SER A 159 -14.48 6.77 2.90
C SER A 159 -13.78 8.04 3.40
N ALA A 160 -14.51 8.97 4.02
CA ALA A 160 -13.91 10.15 4.65
C ALA A 160 -13.01 9.76 5.83
N GLY A 161 -13.44 8.80 6.65
CA GLY A 161 -12.71 8.27 7.80
C GLY A 161 -11.32 7.74 7.45
N VAL A 162 -11.13 7.16 6.27
CA VAL A 162 -9.82 6.73 5.78
C VAL A 162 -8.85 7.92 5.70
N GLY A 163 -9.23 8.99 4.99
CA GLY A 163 -8.39 10.19 4.87
C GLY A 163 -8.12 10.86 6.21
N GLU A 164 -9.14 10.98 7.07
CA GLU A 164 -9.03 11.56 8.42
C GLU A 164 -8.05 10.79 9.30
N SER A 165 -8.12 9.46 9.28
CA SER A 165 -7.26 8.60 10.10
C SER A 165 -5.81 8.59 9.61
N LEU A 166 -5.57 8.54 8.30
CA LEU A 166 -4.23 8.65 7.73
C LEU A 166 -3.63 10.04 7.99
N TYR A 167 -4.43 11.12 7.86
CA TYR A 167 -4.02 12.47 8.23
C TYR A 167 -3.63 12.56 9.70
N ALA A 168 -4.45 12.04 10.61
CA ALA A 168 -4.19 12.08 12.05
C ALA A 168 -2.90 11.33 12.42
N SER A 169 -2.69 10.14 11.84
CA SER A 169 -1.51 9.31 12.03
C SER A 169 -0.24 10.01 11.52
N ALA A 170 -0.26 10.51 10.30
CA ALA A 170 0.85 11.23 9.69
C ALA A 170 1.15 12.56 10.43
N SER A 171 0.11 13.33 10.82
CA SER A 171 0.26 14.55 11.61
C SER A 171 0.92 14.27 12.97
N ARG A 172 0.60 13.13 13.60
CA ARG A 172 1.24 12.73 14.86
C ARG A 172 2.73 12.46 14.65
N LEU A 173 3.10 11.73 13.61
CA LEU A 173 4.50 11.48 13.23
C LEU A 173 5.24 12.80 12.99
N VAL A 174 4.65 13.74 12.24
CA VAL A 174 5.24 15.07 11.98
C VAL A 174 5.47 15.84 13.29
N ARG A 175 4.48 15.87 14.19
CA ARG A 175 4.64 16.52 15.51
C ARG A 175 5.72 15.88 16.36
N CYS A 176 5.99 14.58 16.18
CA CYS A 176 7.05 13.85 16.83
C CYS A 176 8.42 13.96 16.14
N GLY A 177 8.53 14.69 15.01
CA GLY A 177 9.81 14.97 14.36
C GLY A 177 9.98 14.39 12.95
N ALA A 178 9.05 13.56 12.47
CA ALA A 178 9.08 13.03 11.10
C ALA A 178 9.05 14.17 10.07
N ARG A 179 9.87 14.08 9.02
CA ARG A 179 9.95 15.09 7.95
C ARG A 179 9.51 14.58 6.60
N HIS A 180 9.75 13.33 6.31
CA HIS A 180 9.49 12.73 5.01
C HIS A 180 8.38 11.69 5.12
N LEU A 181 7.29 11.92 4.40
CA LEU A 181 6.12 11.06 4.37
C LEU A 181 5.88 10.56 2.94
N LEU A 182 5.51 9.31 2.80
CA LEU A 182 4.98 8.74 1.57
C LEU A 182 3.58 8.19 1.87
N ILE A 183 2.59 8.69 1.14
CA ILE A 183 1.19 8.30 1.30
C ILE A 183 0.69 7.82 -0.06
N PRO A 184 0.43 6.52 -0.25
CA PRO A 184 -0.17 6.00 -1.47
C PRO A 184 -1.68 6.15 -1.46
N THR A 185 -2.29 6.28 -2.64
CA THR A 185 -3.72 6.06 -2.83
C THR A 185 -4.04 4.56 -2.76
N LEU A 186 -5.31 4.21 -2.51
CA LEU A 186 -5.76 2.82 -2.58
C LEU A 186 -5.71 2.32 -4.02
N PRO A 187 -5.31 1.06 -4.24
CA PRO A 187 -5.46 0.39 -5.52
C PRO A 187 -6.95 0.16 -5.85
N ALA A 188 -7.23 -0.23 -7.08
CA ALA A 188 -8.58 -0.56 -7.52
C ALA A 188 -9.05 -1.91 -6.91
N SER A 189 -9.34 -1.94 -5.61
CA SER A 189 -9.75 -3.16 -4.90
C SER A 189 -11.03 -3.80 -5.48
N SER A 190 -11.87 -3.02 -6.16
CA SER A 190 -13.02 -3.54 -6.92
C SER A 190 -12.62 -4.45 -8.09
N ALA A 191 -11.38 -4.39 -8.56
CA ALA A 191 -10.87 -5.24 -9.65
C ALA A 191 -10.27 -6.57 -9.15
N THR A 192 -10.18 -6.79 -7.83
CA THR A 192 -9.64 -8.03 -7.27
C THR A 192 -10.50 -9.26 -7.63
N PRO A 193 -9.90 -10.46 -7.72
CA PRO A 193 -10.67 -11.69 -7.94
C PRO A 193 -11.81 -11.88 -6.95
N ALA A 194 -11.63 -11.52 -5.67
CA ALA A 194 -12.66 -11.61 -4.65
C ALA A 194 -13.92 -10.81 -5.03
N VAL A 195 -13.76 -9.57 -5.49
CA VAL A 195 -14.90 -8.73 -5.86
C VAL A 195 -15.48 -9.15 -7.22
N THR A 196 -14.64 -9.38 -8.21
CA THR A 196 -15.11 -9.66 -9.59
C THR A 196 -15.73 -11.03 -9.76
N GLN A 197 -15.32 -12.03 -9.00
CA GLN A 197 -15.79 -13.41 -9.14
C GLN A 197 -16.83 -13.79 -8.08
N PHE A 198 -16.68 -13.31 -6.84
CA PHE A 198 -17.51 -13.75 -5.70
C PHE A 198 -18.47 -12.67 -5.17
N HIS A 199 -18.14 -11.39 -5.35
CA HIS A 199 -18.90 -10.27 -4.80
C HIS A 199 -19.29 -9.24 -5.85
N GLN A 200 -19.71 -9.69 -7.02
CA GLN A 200 -20.08 -8.80 -8.16
C GLN A 200 -21.14 -7.75 -7.81
N SER A 201 -22.07 -8.08 -6.91
CA SER A 201 -23.08 -7.12 -6.41
C SER A 201 -22.48 -5.96 -5.62
N LEU A 202 -21.28 -6.12 -5.06
CA LEU A 202 -20.56 -5.09 -4.33
C LEU A 202 -19.62 -4.28 -5.21
N HIS A 203 -19.41 -4.66 -6.47
CA HIS A 203 -18.42 -4.01 -7.35
C HIS A 203 -18.64 -2.49 -7.46
N ALA A 204 -19.87 -2.04 -7.70
CA ALA A 204 -20.18 -0.62 -7.81
C ALA A 204 -19.94 0.13 -6.48
N LEU A 205 -20.30 -0.48 -5.36
CA LEU A 205 -20.11 0.08 -4.03
C LEU A 205 -18.62 0.16 -3.66
N ALA A 206 -17.86 -0.91 -3.93
CA ALA A 206 -16.41 -0.94 -3.71
C ALA A 206 -15.68 0.09 -4.59
N SER A 207 -16.09 0.23 -5.86
CA SER A 207 -15.55 1.24 -6.77
C SER A 207 -15.83 2.67 -6.27
N ALA A 208 -17.05 2.95 -5.82
CA ALA A 208 -17.41 4.24 -5.25
C ALA A 208 -16.63 4.55 -3.97
N PHE A 209 -16.45 3.53 -3.10
CA PHE A 209 -15.62 3.66 -1.90
C PHE A 209 -14.19 4.07 -2.24
N VAL A 210 -13.53 3.32 -3.13
CA VAL A 210 -12.13 3.57 -3.52
C VAL A 210 -11.98 4.99 -4.08
N TRP A 211 -12.92 5.43 -4.92
CA TRP A 211 -12.90 6.77 -5.51
C TRP A 211 -12.98 7.85 -4.42
N LEU A 212 -13.96 7.75 -3.51
CA LEU A 212 -14.17 8.72 -2.42
C LEU A 212 -13.01 8.68 -1.40
N ALA A 213 -12.52 7.51 -1.03
CA ALA A 213 -11.41 7.35 -0.10
C ALA A 213 -10.12 7.93 -0.70
N ASN A 214 -9.86 7.73 -1.99
CA ASN A 214 -8.71 8.32 -2.66
C ASN A 214 -8.79 9.85 -2.72
N ASP A 215 -9.97 10.43 -2.87
CA ASP A 215 -10.16 11.88 -2.75
C ASP A 215 -9.83 12.37 -1.33
N ALA A 216 -10.29 11.65 -0.30
CA ALA A 216 -9.98 11.98 1.09
C ALA A 216 -8.48 11.84 1.39
N ILE A 217 -7.81 10.82 0.85
CA ILE A 217 -6.34 10.63 0.97
C ILE A 217 -5.58 11.79 0.30
N ARG A 218 -5.99 12.21 -0.90
CA ARG A 218 -5.37 13.37 -1.58
C ARG A 218 -5.54 14.65 -0.78
N ALA A 219 -6.73 14.87 -0.21
CA ALA A 219 -6.98 16.01 0.66
C ALA A 219 -6.11 15.96 1.94
N ALA A 220 -5.96 14.80 2.55
CA ALA A 220 -5.08 14.59 3.71
C ALA A 220 -3.61 14.91 3.39
N ALA A 221 -3.09 14.41 2.27
CA ALA A 221 -1.73 14.70 1.82
C ALA A 221 -1.52 16.20 1.56
N ALA A 222 -2.47 16.86 0.88
CA ALA A 222 -2.41 18.30 0.64
C ALA A 222 -2.44 19.13 1.94
N ALA A 223 -3.24 18.72 2.92
CA ALA A 223 -3.29 19.37 4.23
C ALA A 223 -1.97 19.23 5.01
N LEU A 224 -1.31 18.09 4.94
CA LEU A 224 0.02 17.88 5.53
C LEU A 224 1.10 18.72 4.84
N GLN A 225 1.08 18.79 3.51
CA GLN A 225 1.97 19.67 2.73
C GLN A 225 1.77 21.15 3.09
N ALA A 226 0.53 21.59 3.25
CA ALA A 226 0.22 22.96 3.68
C ALA A 226 0.75 23.28 5.09
N GLN A 227 0.98 22.28 5.93
CA GLN A 227 1.62 22.41 7.26
C GLN A 227 3.16 22.34 7.19
N GLY A 228 3.73 22.21 6.00
CA GLY A 228 5.18 22.19 5.78
C GLY A 228 5.83 20.80 5.83
N ALA A 229 5.05 19.73 5.89
CA ALA A 229 5.59 18.37 5.80
C ALA A 229 6.01 18.05 4.35
N ALA A 230 7.13 17.37 4.16
CA ALA A 230 7.54 16.83 2.86
C ALA A 230 6.76 15.54 2.60
N VAL A 231 5.64 15.66 1.88
CA VAL A 231 4.76 14.53 1.56
C VAL A 231 4.85 14.18 0.09
N THR A 232 5.21 12.93 -0.19
CA THR A 232 5.09 12.30 -1.51
C THR A 232 3.77 11.53 -1.58
N LEU A 233 2.86 11.98 -2.42
CA LEU A 233 1.63 11.25 -2.75
C LEU A 233 1.89 10.36 -3.96
N VAL A 234 1.66 9.04 -3.81
CA VAL A 234 1.81 8.06 -4.91
C VAL A 234 0.43 7.60 -5.37
N ASP A 235 0.15 7.75 -6.66
CA ASP A 235 -1.13 7.33 -7.25
C ASP A 235 -1.11 5.84 -7.62
N VAL A 236 -1.17 4.97 -6.61
CA VAL A 236 -1.21 3.52 -6.77
C VAL A 236 -2.46 3.06 -7.51
N TYR A 237 -3.58 3.82 -7.41
CA TYR A 237 -4.78 3.53 -8.19
C TYR A 237 -4.48 3.50 -9.70
N ARG A 238 -3.77 4.52 -10.20
CA ARG A 238 -3.39 4.57 -11.62
C ARG A 238 -2.39 3.52 -12.00
N VAL A 239 -1.44 3.18 -11.14
CA VAL A 239 -0.48 2.09 -11.39
C VAL A 239 -1.21 0.76 -11.52
N ALA A 240 -2.09 0.43 -10.59
CA ALA A 240 -2.91 -0.78 -10.65
C ALA A 240 -3.81 -0.83 -11.89
N GLN A 241 -4.42 0.30 -12.26
CA GLN A 241 -5.23 0.42 -13.47
C GLN A 241 -4.38 0.17 -14.73
N ALA A 242 -3.18 0.76 -14.82
CA ALA A 242 -2.27 0.56 -15.95
C ALA A 242 -1.81 -0.90 -16.08
N MET A 243 -1.58 -1.60 -14.96
CA MET A 243 -1.28 -3.05 -14.98
C MET A 243 -2.42 -3.89 -15.56
N HIS A 244 -3.68 -3.48 -15.36
CA HIS A 244 -4.83 -4.13 -15.98
C HIS A 244 -4.96 -3.80 -17.47
N GLU A 245 -4.84 -2.52 -17.83
CA GLU A 245 -5.07 -2.03 -19.20
C GLU A 245 -3.93 -2.41 -20.15
N HIS A 246 -2.72 -2.49 -19.64
CA HIS A 246 -1.49 -2.74 -20.41
C HIS A 246 -0.72 -3.95 -19.87
N ALA A 247 -1.43 -5.01 -19.49
CA ALA A 247 -0.89 -6.18 -18.80
C ALA A 247 0.41 -6.73 -19.42
N GLU A 248 0.47 -6.85 -20.74
CA GLU A 248 1.65 -7.36 -21.45
C GLU A 248 2.90 -6.47 -21.26
N ALA A 249 2.72 -5.14 -21.17
CA ALA A 249 3.82 -4.21 -20.92
C ALA A 249 4.46 -4.40 -19.55
N TYR A 250 3.67 -4.89 -18.57
CA TYR A 250 4.12 -5.24 -17.22
C TYR A 250 4.54 -6.71 -17.10
N GLY A 251 4.36 -7.50 -18.17
CA GLY A 251 4.71 -8.93 -18.21
C GLY A 251 3.63 -9.86 -17.66
N PHE A 252 2.40 -9.38 -17.46
CA PHE A 252 1.28 -10.19 -17.03
C PHE A 252 0.53 -10.78 -18.20
N THR A 253 0.16 -12.06 -18.08
CA THR A 253 -0.76 -12.74 -19.00
C THR A 253 -2.11 -13.05 -18.35
N ASN A 254 -2.20 -12.93 -17.01
CA ASN A 254 -3.43 -13.09 -16.25
C ASN A 254 -3.57 -11.95 -15.21
N THR A 255 -4.58 -11.10 -15.39
CA THR A 255 -4.91 -9.99 -14.49
C THR A 255 -6.28 -10.17 -13.81
N ARG A 256 -6.87 -11.35 -13.91
CA ARG A 256 -8.24 -11.62 -13.44
C ARG A 256 -8.34 -12.70 -12.38
N ASP A 257 -7.50 -13.75 -12.49
CA ASP A 257 -7.57 -14.88 -11.61
C ASP A 257 -6.47 -14.80 -10.55
N ALA A 258 -6.71 -15.46 -9.42
CA ALA A 258 -5.70 -15.69 -8.40
C ALA A 258 -4.76 -16.83 -8.83
N CYS A 259 -3.45 -16.66 -8.58
CA CYS A 259 -2.46 -17.71 -8.75
C CYS A 259 -2.61 -18.81 -7.69
N LEU A 260 -2.88 -18.40 -6.44
CA LEU A 260 -3.14 -19.28 -5.31
C LEU A 260 -4.61 -19.18 -4.89
N THR A 261 -5.33 -20.30 -4.82
CA THR A 261 -6.73 -20.38 -4.38
C THR A 261 -6.91 -21.40 -3.27
N GLY A 262 -8.05 -21.35 -2.58
CA GLY A 262 -8.45 -22.34 -1.56
C GLY A 262 -7.69 -22.21 -0.23
N THR A 263 -7.19 -21.03 0.12
CA THR A 263 -6.33 -20.83 1.29
C THR A 263 -6.75 -19.71 2.22
N GLN A 264 -7.68 -18.84 1.81
CA GLN A 264 -7.91 -17.58 2.52
C GLN A 264 -9.00 -17.67 3.60
N LYS A 265 -10.20 -18.01 3.24
CA LYS A 265 -11.33 -17.97 4.17
C LYS A 265 -12.37 -19.01 3.83
N PRO A 266 -12.91 -19.74 4.82
CA PRO A 266 -13.94 -20.70 4.59
C PRO A 266 -15.19 -20.14 3.89
N GLU A 267 -15.60 -18.92 4.19
CA GLU A 267 -16.76 -18.29 3.57
C GLU A 267 -16.56 -17.83 2.12
N VAL A 268 -15.32 -17.50 1.74
CA VAL A 268 -14.98 -17.09 0.36
C VAL A 268 -14.43 -18.28 -0.42
N ASP A 269 -13.57 -19.08 0.23
CA ASP A 269 -12.90 -20.23 -0.36
C ASP A 269 -13.65 -21.55 -0.10
N ALA A 270 -14.82 -21.51 0.53
CA ALA A 270 -15.57 -22.71 0.87
C ALA A 270 -15.89 -23.54 -0.40
N GLY A 271 -15.25 -24.69 -0.51
CA GLY A 271 -15.39 -25.57 -1.66
C GLY A 271 -14.48 -25.27 -2.85
N ILE A 272 -13.64 -24.23 -2.78
CA ILE A 272 -12.61 -23.97 -3.79
C ILE A 272 -11.40 -24.84 -3.45
N PRO A 273 -10.97 -25.75 -4.32
CA PRO A 273 -9.79 -26.55 -4.06
C PRO A 273 -8.54 -25.68 -4.11
N ARG A 274 -7.58 -26.02 -3.23
CA ARG A 274 -6.25 -25.38 -3.27
C ARG A 274 -5.61 -25.64 -4.63
N ARG A 275 -5.24 -24.57 -5.29
CA ARG A 275 -4.46 -24.58 -6.53
C ARG A 275 -3.37 -23.53 -6.45
N LEU A 276 -2.20 -23.87 -6.99
CA LEU A 276 -1.11 -22.93 -7.22
C LEU A 276 -0.84 -22.93 -8.74
N CYS A 277 -0.74 -21.77 -9.33
CA CYS A 277 -0.41 -21.64 -10.75
C CYS A 277 1.06 -22.01 -11.00
N ASP A 278 1.38 -22.39 -12.25
CA ASP A 278 2.72 -22.81 -12.63
C ASP A 278 3.72 -21.63 -12.74
N ASN A 279 3.22 -20.41 -13.02
CA ASN A 279 4.05 -19.22 -13.21
C ASN A 279 3.45 -18.00 -12.49
N PRO A 280 3.74 -17.79 -11.21
CA PRO A 280 3.24 -16.64 -10.45
C PRO A 280 3.56 -15.29 -11.07
N SER A 281 4.74 -15.14 -11.70
CA SER A 281 5.15 -13.88 -12.33
C SER A 281 4.30 -13.47 -13.52
N ALA A 282 3.48 -14.37 -14.07
CA ALA A 282 2.53 -14.07 -15.13
C ALA A 282 1.17 -13.58 -14.61
N TYR A 283 0.94 -13.65 -13.31
CA TYR A 283 -0.31 -13.25 -12.66
C TYR A 283 -0.15 -11.91 -11.96
N LEU A 284 -1.20 -11.07 -12.06
CA LEU A 284 -1.29 -9.82 -11.29
C LEU A 284 -1.62 -10.14 -9.82
N TYR A 285 -2.53 -11.08 -9.58
CA TYR A 285 -2.99 -11.44 -8.25
C TYR A 285 -2.38 -12.74 -7.76
N TRP A 286 -1.84 -12.68 -6.54
CA TRP A 286 -1.35 -13.84 -5.81
C TRP A 286 -2.50 -14.71 -5.31
N ASP A 287 -3.39 -14.11 -4.54
CA ASP A 287 -4.62 -14.74 -4.06
C ASP A 287 -5.85 -13.92 -4.46
N LEU A 288 -6.99 -14.14 -3.83
CA LEU A 288 -8.23 -13.45 -4.16
C LEU A 288 -8.18 -11.93 -3.88
N TYR A 289 -7.26 -11.45 -3.05
CA TYR A 289 -7.17 -10.07 -2.58
C TYR A 289 -5.85 -9.39 -2.89
N HIS A 290 -4.75 -10.14 -2.87
CA HIS A 290 -3.41 -9.58 -2.84
C HIS A 290 -2.70 -9.69 -4.20
N PRO A 291 -1.86 -8.72 -4.56
CA PRO A 291 -1.03 -8.80 -5.75
C PRO A 291 0.12 -9.79 -5.54
N THR A 292 0.68 -10.30 -6.63
CA THR A 292 1.93 -11.07 -6.62
C THR A 292 3.12 -10.17 -6.26
N THR A 293 4.22 -10.75 -5.78
CA THR A 293 5.48 -10.01 -5.59
C THR A 293 5.94 -9.35 -6.88
N ARG A 294 5.66 -9.94 -8.05
CA ARG A 294 5.91 -9.31 -9.36
C ARG A 294 5.15 -8.00 -9.51
N ALA A 295 3.89 -7.94 -9.09
CA ALA A 295 3.11 -6.70 -9.14
C ALA A 295 3.64 -5.65 -8.16
N HIS A 296 4.18 -6.08 -7.01
CA HIS A 296 4.82 -5.18 -6.04
C HIS A 296 6.12 -4.52 -6.56
N THR A 297 6.71 -5.01 -7.68
CA THR A 297 7.92 -4.36 -8.25
C THR A 297 7.63 -3.07 -9.03
N PHE A 298 6.37 -2.74 -9.28
CA PHE A 298 5.92 -1.55 -10.02
C PHE A 298 5.28 -0.53 -9.10
#